data_9158f6e1fcd182b003ef847618f51cc6
#
_entry.id   9158f6e1fcd182b003ef847618f51cc6
#
_cell.length_a   1.000
_cell.length_b   1.000
_cell.length_c   1.000
_cell.angle_alpha   90.00
_cell.angle_beta   90.00
_cell.angle_gamma   90.00
#
_symmetry.space_group_name_H-M   'P 1'
#
loop_
_entity.id
_entity.type
_entity.pdbx_description
1 polymer ?
#
loop_
_entity_poly.entity_id
_entity_poly.type
_entity_poly.pdbx_seq_one_letter_code
_entity_poly.pdbx_strand_id
1 'polypeptide(L)'
;MVARVRSRRASLFDEDDYRKLVRMGTGEIARFMEESEYEREMNALGSRHSGVDLIEYALTRNMAKHFEDLLSWSEGQLYDYVARYLRKFDAWNVKTALRGIYSEADAEAIEADFIRAGELTEEDLDQLATAESIEGVIERLEGTIFQEPLEDAFEEFEGTGLLVPLENAVDRTFYEALLAGLPDTAETGSAIGYYLEFLRAEIDFRNLRNALRLVRTGADMDPAEYYIEGGQLFDAAEVRQLVENEEQLLDHIRESQYGSELSSALDALDSAEELIGFEHAIDAALLEYADRLSYRYPVSITAVLSYVLAKEREIDNIRAIARGTESGLSRLAPLRGRPHRVPVASDHVEAP
;
A
#
# COMPACT_ATOMS: atom_id res chain seq x y z
N MET A 1 -1.78 -9.85 22.99
CA MET A 1 -1.69 -9.44 21.59
C MET A 1 -0.37 -9.78 20.91
N VAL A 2 0.78 -9.22 21.29
CA VAL A 2 2.08 -9.38 20.59
C VAL A 2 2.49 -10.84 20.34
N ALA A 3 2.29 -11.76 21.30
CA ALA A 3 2.60 -13.18 21.10
C ALA A 3 1.77 -13.81 19.96
N ARG A 4 0.48 -13.46 19.84
CA ARG A 4 -0.39 -13.91 18.75
C ARG A 4 0.07 -13.35 17.39
N VAL A 5 0.42 -12.06 17.36
CA VAL A 5 0.96 -11.40 16.16
C VAL A 5 2.23 -12.08 15.69
N ARG A 6 3.16 -12.38 16.60
CA ARG A 6 4.41 -13.09 16.26
C ARG A 6 4.19 -14.51 15.79
N SER A 7 3.21 -15.21 16.37
CA SER A 7 2.83 -16.54 15.88
C SER A 7 2.34 -16.47 14.44
N ARG A 8 1.44 -15.52 14.12
CA ARG A 8 0.97 -15.30 12.74
C ARG A 8 2.08 -14.85 11.79
N ARG A 9 2.99 -14.01 12.28
CA ARG A 9 4.16 -13.60 11.48
C ARG A 9 5.01 -14.81 11.08
N ALA A 10 5.17 -15.78 11.97
CA ALA A 10 5.93 -17.01 11.72
C ALA A 10 5.23 -17.99 10.78
N SER A 11 3.93 -17.81 10.51
CA SER A 11 3.15 -18.63 9.58
C SER A 11 3.07 -18.03 8.17
N LEU A 12 3.60 -16.82 7.95
CA LEU A 12 3.67 -16.22 6.62
C LEU A 12 4.62 -17.02 5.73
N PHE A 13 4.38 -17.00 4.43
CA PHE A 13 5.21 -17.69 3.44
C PHE A 13 6.64 -17.17 3.47
N ASP A 14 7.58 -18.09 3.40
CA ASP A 14 9.01 -17.78 3.32
C ASP A 14 9.53 -17.79 1.86
N GLU A 15 10.81 -17.50 1.68
CA GLU A 15 11.43 -17.52 0.35
C GLU A 15 11.34 -18.86 -0.36
N ASP A 16 11.38 -19.98 0.38
CA ASP A 16 11.29 -21.32 -0.20
C ASP A 16 9.87 -21.61 -0.70
N ASP A 17 8.86 -21.08 -0.01
CA ASP A 17 7.46 -21.16 -0.44
C ASP A 17 7.25 -20.36 -1.73
N TYR A 18 7.76 -19.14 -1.81
CA TYR A 18 7.70 -18.35 -3.05
C TYR A 18 8.45 -19.02 -4.22
N ARG A 19 9.61 -19.64 -3.96
CA ARG A 19 10.34 -20.40 -4.99
C ARG A 19 9.54 -21.61 -5.51
N LYS A 20 8.72 -22.24 -4.66
CA LYS A 20 7.79 -23.31 -5.08
C LYS A 20 6.67 -22.72 -5.92
N LEU A 21 5.99 -21.67 -5.43
CA LEU A 21 4.86 -21.03 -6.09
C LEU A 21 5.18 -20.58 -7.52
N VAL A 22 6.34 -19.98 -7.75
CA VAL A 22 6.79 -19.51 -9.08
C VAL A 22 6.90 -20.65 -10.10
N ARG A 23 7.02 -21.91 -9.66
CA ARG A 23 7.14 -23.09 -10.52
C ARG A 23 5.81 -23.81 -10.75
N MET A 24 4.77 -23.41 -10.04
CA MET A 24 3.45 -24.04 -10.04
C MET A 24 2.54 -23.39 -11.08
N GLY A 25 1.62 -24.19 -11.62
CA GLY A 25 0.45 -23.66 -12.33
C GLY A 25 -0.61 -23.12 -11.36
N THR A 26 -1.57 -22.32 -11.85
CA THR A 26 -2.61 -21.70 -10.99
C THR A 26 -3.38 -22.69 -10.14
N GLY A 27 -3.70 -23.88 -10.69
CA GLY A 27 -4.37 -24.96 -9.92
C GLY A 27 -3.48 -25.60 -8.86
N GLU A 28 -2.16 -25.60 -9.03
CA GLU A 28 -1.20 -26.09 -8.03
C GLU A 28 -0.99 -25.06 -6.94
N ILE A 29 -0.96 -23.77 -7.29
CA ILE A 29 -0.94 -22.63 -6.32
C ILE A 29 -2.18 -22.71 -5.42
N ALA A 30 -3.36 -22.89 -6.00
CA ALA A 30 -4.60 -23.01 -5.23
C ALA A 30 -4.53 -24.18 -4.22
N ARG A 31 -4.06 -25.35 -4.62
CA ARG A 31 -3.89 -26.49 -3.71
C ARG A 31 -2.85 -26.23 -2.63
N PHE A 32 -1.74 -25.58 -2.96
CA PHE A 32 -0.73 -25.21 -1.97
C PHE A 32 -1.31 -24.26 -0.91
N MET A 33 -2.17 -23.33 -1.33
CA MET A 33 -2.87 -22.43 -0.40
C MET A 33 -3.92 -23.15 0.44
N GLU A 34 -4.59 -24.18 -0.07
CA GLU A 34 -5.50 -25.05 0.71
C GLU A 34 -4.80 -25.80 1.86
N GLU A 35 -3.49 -25.98 1.77
CA GLU A 35 -2.66 -26.62 2.82
C GLU A 35 -1.93 -25.59 3.72
N SER A 36 -2.32 -24.32 3.68
CA SER A 36 -1.67 -23.21 4.37
C SER A 36 -2.63 -22.43 5.28
N GLU A 37 -2.20 -21.27 5.73
CA GLU A 37 -3.02 -20.27 6.47
C GLU A 37 -4.29 -19.82 5.70
N TYR A 38 -4.38 -20.09 4.42
CA TYR A 38 -5.50 -19.73 3.54
C TYR A 38 -6.55 -20.85 3.39
N GLU A 39 -6.33 -22.03 4.02
CA GLU A 39 -7.21 -23.21 3.89
C GLU A 39 -8.70 -22.87 4.04
N ARG A 40 -9.04 -22.06 5.04
CA ARG A 40 -10.42 -21.72 5.36
C ARG A 40 -11.10 -20.93 4.24
N GLU A 41 -10.43 -19.92 3.75
CA GLU A 41 -10.93 -19.02 2.71
C GLU A 41 -10.99 -19.76 1.37
N MET A 42 -9.96 -20.54 1.03
CA MET A 42 -9.92 -21.37 -0.17
C MET A 42 -11.07 -22.36 -0.22
N ASN A 43 -11.31 -23.08 0.89
CA ASN A 43 -12.42 -24.03 0.99
C ASN A 43 -13.80 -23.35 0.93
N ALA A 44 -13.96 -22.18 1.55
CA ALA A 44 -15.22 -21.45 1.57
C ALA A 44 -15.61 -20.87 0.19
N LEU A 45 -14.62 -20.49 -0.62
CA LEU A 45 -14.80 -19.83 -1.91
C LEU A 45 -14.71 -20.81 -3.11
N GLY A 46 -14.08 -21.96 -2.95
CA GLY A 46 -13.80 -22.92 -4.02
C GLY A 46 -15.04 -23.51 -4.71
N SER A 47 -16.24 -23.35 -4.12
CA SER A 47 -17.49 -23.76 -4.78
C SER A 47 -18.04 -22.70 -5.77
N ARG A 48 -17.56 -21.46 -5.70
CA ARG A 48 -18.04 -20.31 -6.49
C ARG A 48 -16.99 -19.77 -7.44
N HIS A 49 -15.73 -19.85 -7.06
CA HIS A 49 -14.59 -19.29 -7.80
C HIS A 49 -13.56 -20.36 -8.10
N SER A 50 -12.73 -20.14 -9.12
CA SER A 50 -11.66 -21.05 -9.52
C SER A 50 -10.48 -20.25 -10.09
N GLY A 51 -9.31 -20.91 -10.23
CA GLY A 51 -8.14 -20.27 -10.83
C GLY A 51 -7.63 -19.07 -10.03
N VAL A 52 -7.26 -18.00 -10.72
CA VAL A 52 -6.71 -16.78 -10.11
C VAL A 52 -7.75 -16.05 -9.28
N ASP A 53 -9.01 -15.99 -9.73
CA ASP A 53 -10.09 -15.32 -8.98
C ASP A 53 -10.27 -15.94 -7.59
N LEU A 54 -10.26 -17.28 -7.48
CA LEU A 54 -10.33 -17.95 -6.18
C LEU A 54 -9.17 -17.53 -5.27
N ILE A 55 -7.95 -17.48 -5.83
CA ILE A 55 -6.76 -17.10 -5.09
C ILE A 55 -6.91 -15.64 -4.59
N GLU A 56 -7.30 -14.72 -5.45
CA GLU A 56 -7.42 -13.29 -5.11
C GLU A 56 -8.48 -13.03 -4.04
N TYR A 57 -9.67 -13.60 -4.19
CA TYR A 57 -10.72 -13.49 -3.16
C TYR A 57 -10.30 -14.10 -1.83
N ALA A 58 -9.60 -15.24 -1.85
CA ALA A 58 -9.12 -15.88 -0.63
C ALA A 58 -8.04 -15.03 0.06
N LEU A 59 -7.11 -14.45 -0.69
CA LEU A 59 -6.07 -13.55 -0.18
C LEU A 59 -6.69 -12.33 0.51
N THR A 60 -7.59 -11.63 -0.17
CA THR A 60 -8.23 -10.40 0.35
C THR A 60 -9.06 -10.70 1.59
N ARG A 61 -9.85 -11.78 1.58
CA ARG A 61 -10.68 -12.18 2.71
C ARG A 61 -9.85 -12.62 3.93
N ASN A 62 -8.77 -13.36 3.71
CA ASN A 62 -7.85 -13.76 4.76
C ASN A 62 -7.17 -12.54 5.39
N MET A 63 -6.71 -11.57 4.58
CA MET A 63 -6.12 -10.34 5.06
C MET A 63 -7.08 -9.54 5.94
N ALA A 64 -8.30 -9.29 5.47
CA ALA A 64 -9.33 -8.57 6.22
C ALA A 64 -9.57 -9.23 7.59
N LYS A 65 -9.74 -10.55 7.62
CA LYS A 65 -9.91 -11.30 8.86
C LYS A 65 -8.72 -11.17 9.80
N HIS A 66 -7.50 -11.20 9.28
CA HIS A 66 -6.31 -11.03 10.12
C HIS A 66 -6.27 -9.66 10.77
N PHE A 67 -6.71 -8.61 10.08
CA PHE A 67 -6.71 -7.25 10.60
C PHE A 67 -7.88 -7.01 11.56
N GLU A 68 -9.06 -7.59 11.31
CA GLU A 68 -10.15 -7.63 12.30
C GLU A 68 -9.70 -8.29 13.62
N ASP A 69 -8.96 -9.39 13.53
CA ASP A 69 -8.42 -10.05 14.69
C ASP A 69 -7.38 -9.18 15.44
N LEU A 70 -6.58 -8.36 14.73
CA LEU A 70 -5.69 -7.39 15.39
C LEU A 70 -6.48 -6.37 16.22
N LEU A 71 -7.57 -5.83 15.67
CA LEU A 71 -8.46 -4.93 16.39
C LEU A 71 -9.10 -5.62 17.60
N SER A 72 -9.61 -6.84 17.41
CA SER A 72 -10.25 -7.62 18.48
C SER A 72 -9.30 -7.96 19.65
N TRP A 73 -8.01 -8.03 19.39
CA TRP A 73 -6.97 -8.31 20.40
C TRP A 73 -6.38 -7.05 21.02
N SER A 74 -6.75 -5.89 20.51
CA SER A 74 -6.28 -4.59 20.98
C SER A 74 -7.26 -3.96 21.95
N GLU A 75 -6.77 -3.20 22.93
CA GLU A 75 -7.57 -2.50 23.92
C GLU A 75 -6.98 -1.10 24.16
N GLY A 76 -7.84 -0.13 24.51
CA GLY A 76 -7.44 1.24 24.86
C GLY A 76 -6.62 1.89 23.75
N GLN A 77 -5.58 2.61 24.12
CA GLN A 77 -4.73 3.36 23.20
C GLN A 77 -4.12 2.52 22.07
N LEU A 78 -3.85 1.23 22.33
CA LEU A 78 -3.33 0.34 21.30
C LEU A 78 -4.39 0.07 20.23
N TYR A 79 -5.65 -0.09 20.62
CA TYR A 79 -6.76 -0.22 19.67
C TYR A 79 -6.86 1.02 18.79
N ASP A 80 -6.79 2.21 19.40
CA ASP A 80 -6.90 3.49 18.66
C ASP A 80 -5.78 3.63 17.62
N TYR A 81 -4.54 3.25 17.97
CA TYR A 81 -3.41 3.33 17.04
C TYR A 81 -3.53 2.30 15.91
N VAL A 82 -3.95 1.08 16.21
CA VAL A 82 -4.14 0.05 15.19
C VAL A 82 -5.29 0.42 14.26
N ALA A 83 -6.43 0.85 14.80
CA ALA A 83 -7.59 1.27 14.01
C ALA A 83 -7.23 2.43 13.06
N ARG A 84 -6.58 3.47 13.58
CA ARG A 84 -6.10 4.60 12.76
C ARG A 84 -5.18 4.14 11.63
N TYR A 85 -4.26 3.23 11.91
CA TYR A 85 -3.34 2.74 10.88
C TYR A 85 -4.06 1.91 9.81
N LEU A 86 -5.06 1.12 10.18
CA LEU A 86 -5.83 0.30 9.25
C LEU A 86 -6.75 1.12 8.33
N ARG A 87 -7.02 2.40 8.61
CA ARG A 87 -7.68 3.32 7.67
C ARG A 87 -6.92 3.50 6.35
N LYS A 88 -5.66 3.07 6.29
CA LYS A 88 -4.94 2.99 5.00
C LYS A 88 -5.70 2.17 3.95
N PHE A 89 -6.52 1.19 4.39
CA PHE A 89 -7.34 0.39 3.50
C PHE A 89 -8.59 1.12 3.04
N ASP A 90 -9.12 2.05 3.83
CA ASP A 90 -10.16 2.97 3.35
C ASP A 90 -9.61 3.88 2.24
N ALA A 91 -8.43 4.48 2.46
CA ALA A 91 -7.75 5.26 1.42
C ALA A 91 -7.46 4.41 0.17
N TRP A 92 -7.07 3.14 0.34
CA TRP A 92 -6.92 2.20 -0.76
C TRP A 92 -8.24 2.00 -1.52
N ASN A 93 -9.33 1.70 -0.80
CA ASN A 93 -10.63 1.41 -1.39
C ASN A 93 -11.22 2.63 -2.12
N VAL A 94 -11.09 3.83 -1.55
CA VAL A 94 -11.49 5.08 -2.20
C VAL A 94 -10.74 5.26 -3.52
N LYS A 95 -9.42 5.10 -3.55
CA LYS A 95 -8.63 5.18 -4.78
C LYS A 95 -8.99 4.07 -5.77
N THR A 96 -9.30 2.87 -5.30
CA THR A 96 -9.75 1.76 -6.15
C THR A 96 -11.09 2.10 -6.82
N ALA A 97 -12.05 2.66 -6.07
CA ALA A 97 -13.32 3.11 -6.63
C ALA A 97 -13.12 4.23 -7.67
N LEU A 98 -12.33 5.27 -7.35
CA LEU A 98 -12.03 6.36 -8.27
C LEU A 98 -11.40 5.84 -9.59
N ARG A 99 -10.43 4.93 -9.51
CA ARG A 99 -9.77 4.33 -10.67
C ARG A 99 -10.71 3.44 -11.48
N GLY A 100 -11.52 2.64 -10.80
CA GLY A 100 -12.47 1.74 -11.42
C GLY A 100 -13.52 2.52 -12.21
N ILE A 101 -14.12 3.54 -11.60
CA ILE A 101 -15.10 4.41 -12.27
C ILE A 101 -14.45 5.17 -13.43
N TYR A 102 -13.25 5.71 -13.24
CA TYR A 102 -12.51 6.42 -14.29
C TYR A 102 -12.18 5.53 -15.49
N SER A 103 -11.87 4.26 -15.27
CA SER A 103 -11.58 3.29 -16.32
C SER A 103 -12.81 2.56 -16.87
N GLU A 104 -14.01 2.93 -16.44
CA GLU A 104 -15.28 2.32 -16.83
C GLU A 104 -15.33 0.80 -16.50
N ALA A 105 -14.66 0.39 -15.41
CA ALA A 105 -14.74 -0.98 -14.91
C ALA A 105 -16.13 -1.28 -14.36
N ASP A 106 -16.57 -2.53 -14.44
CA ASP A 106 -17.82 -2.94 -13.80
C ASP A 106 -17.70 -3.03 -12.27
N ALA A 107 -18.83 -2.96 -11.58
CA ALA A 107 -18.85 -2.96 -10.12
C ALA A 107 -18.21 -4.23 -9.53
N GLU A 108 -18.38 -5.39 -10.15
CA GLU A 108 -17.84 -6.66 -9.69
C GLU A 108 -16.29 -6.63 -9.73
N ALA A 109 -15.70 -6.04 -10.77
CA ALA A 109 -14.26 -5.87 -10.88
C ALA A 109 -13.73 -4.87 -9.82
N ILE A 110 -14.46 -3.78 -9.54
CA ILE A 110 -14.08 -2.81 -8.50
C ILE A 110 -14.13 -3.48 -7.11
N GLU A 111 -15.22 -4.19 -6.80
CA GLU A 111 -15.42 -4.89 -5.52
C GLU A 111 -14.36 -5.97 -5.28
N ALA A 112 -13.89 -6.64 -6.33
CA ALA A 112 -12.86 -7.68 -6.24
C ALA A 112 -11.53 -7.15 -5.69
N ASP A 113 -11.22 -5.87 -5.94
CA ASP A 113 -9.99 -5.23 -5.49
C ASP A 113 -10.13 -4.50 -4.14
N PHE A 114 -11.33 -4.46 -3.54
CA PHE A 114 -11.53 -3.85 -2.22
C PHE A 114 -10.96 -4.69 -1.08
N ILE A 115 -10.34 -4.00 -0.13
CA ILE A 115 -9.79 -4.57 1.10
C ILE A 115 -10.69 -4.18 2.28
N ARG A 116 -11.46 -5.12 2.79
CA ARG A 116 -12.43 -4.91 3.88
C ARG A 116 -11.75 -4.95 5.25
N ALA A 117 -10.91 -3.96 5.52
CA ALA A 117 -10.08 -3.92 6.74
C ALA A 117 -9.98 -2.54 7.41
N GLY A 118 -10.59 -1.50 6.83
CA GLY A 118 -10.69 -0.16 7.36
C GLY A 118 -11.95 0.07 8.19
N GLU A 119 -12.43 1.30 8.21
CA GLU A 119 -13.66 1.73 8.88
C GLU A 119 -14.87 1.78 7.94
N LEU A 120 -14.66 1.84 6.61
CA LEU A 120 -15.73 1.75 5.64
C LEU A 120 -16.42 0.39 5.74
N THR A 121 -17.74 0.41 5.87
CA THR A 121 -18.57 -0.80 6.00
C THR A 121 -18.71 -1.51 4.64
N GLU A 122 -19.22 -2.75 4.65
CA GLU A 122 -19.55 -3.45 3.39
C GLU A 122 -20.57 -2.64 2.57
N GLU A 123 -21.55 -2.00 3.22
CA GLU A 123 -22.55 -1.16 2.54
C GLU A 123 -21.91 0.06 1.88
N ASP A 124 -20.96 0.73 2.55
CA ASP A 124 -20.22 1.85 1.99
C ASP A 124 -19.41 1.42 0.77
N LEU A 125 -18.72 0.28 0.84
CA LEU A 125 -17.92 -0.27 -0.26
C LEU A 125 -18.80 -0.65 -1.46
N ASP A 126 -19.92 -1.32 -1.23
CA ASP A 126 -20.87 -1.68 -2.30
C ASP A 126 -21.43 -0.42 -2.98
N GLN A 127 -21.70 0.64 -2.20
CA GLN A 127 -22.12 1.93 -2.74
C GLN A 127 -21.01 2.58 -3.58
N LEU A 128 -19.76 2.54 -3.12
CA LEU A 128 -18.63 3.08 -3.88
C LEU A 128 -18.43 2.35 -5.22
N ALA A 129 -18.52 1.00 -5.21
CA ALA A 129 -18.35 0.21 -6.43
C ALA A 129 -19.45 0.47 -7.48
N THR A 130 -20.65 0.84 -7.03
CA THR A 130 -21.81 1.10 -7.89
C THR A 130 -22.01 2.58 -8.24
N ALA A 131 -21.03 3.43 -7.95
CA ALA A 131 -21.09 4.84 -8.35
C ALA A 131 -21.06 4.97 -9.88
N GLU A 132 -21.80 5.94 -10.40
CA GLU A 132 -21.91 6.16 -11.85
C GLU A 132 -20.88 7.19 -12.37
N SER A 133 -20.23 7.93 -11.47
CA SER A 133 -19.27 8.99 -11.78
C SER A 133 -18.30 9.22 -10.64
N ILE A 134 -17.20 9.94 -10.91
CA ILE A 134 -16.24 10.39 -9.87
C ILE A 134 -16.95 11.25 -8.82
N GLU A 135 -17.79 12.19 -9.23
CA GLU A 135 -18.63 12.99 -8.32
C GLU A 135 -19.51 12.08 -7.45
N GLY A 136 -20.14 11.05 -8.04
CA GLY A 136 -20.92 10.07 -7.31
C GLY A 136 -20.10 9.26 -6.29
N VAL A 137 -18.82 8.99 -6.51
CA VAL A 137 -17.92 8.40 -5.51
C VAL A 137 -17.73 9.37 -4.33
N ILE A 138 -17.50 10.65 -4.61
CA ILE A 138 -17.29 11.69 -3.57
C ILE A 138 -18.56 11.85 -2.70
N GLU A 139 -19.73 11.92 -3.32
CA GLU A 139 -21.01 12.02 -2.61
C GLU A 139 -21.24 10.85 -1.62
N ARG A 140 -20.84 9.62 -2.01
CA ARG A 140 -20.98 8.43 -1.16
C ARG A 140 -19.99 8.38 0.01
N LEU A 141 -19.02 9.28 0.04
CA LEU A 141 -18.09 9.45 1.15
C LEU A 141 -18.58 10.45 2.19
N GLU A 142 -19.87 10.88 2.13
CA GLU A 142 -20.46 11.81 3.09
C GLU A 142 -20.23 11.34 4.53
N GLY A 143 -19.72 12.24 5.36
CA GLY A 143 -19.40 11.97 6.75
C GLY A 143 -18.08 11.24 7.01
N THR A 144 -17.33 10.89 5.98
CA THR A 144 -15.96 10.37 6.11
C THR A 144 -14.93 11.51 6.07
N ILE A 145 -13.68 11.20 6.44
CA ILE A 145 -12.57 12.16 6.35
C ILE A 145 -12.20 12.54 4.92
N PHE A 146 -12.64 11.77 3.93
CA PHE A 146 -12.23 11.92 2.53
C PHE A 146 -13.12 12.87 1.72
N GLN A 147 -14.35 13.10 2.14
CA GLN A 147 -15.33 13.87 1.35
C GLN A 147 -14.82 15.28 1.03
N GLU A 148 -14.63 16.12 2.05
CA GLU A 148 -14.26 17.53 1.87
C GLU A 148 -12.94 17.71 1.04
N PRO A 149 -11.84 16.96 1.33
CA PRO A 149 -10.63 17.05 0.52
C PRO A 149 -10.80 16.60 -0.94
N LEU A 150 -11.70 15.66 -1.20
CA LEU A 150 -11.99 15.23 -2.56
C LEU A 150 -12.88 16.22 -3.31
N GLU A 151 -13.84 16.88 -2.63
CA GLU A 151 -14.61 17.98 -3.20
C GLU A 151 -13.69 19.13 -3.63
N ASP A 152 -12.71 19.48 -2.79
CA ASP A 152 -11.72 20.53 -3.10
C ASP A 152 -10.84 20.15 -4.31
N ALA A 153 -10.42 18.88 -4.42
CA ALA A 153 -9.59 18.40 -5.52
C ALA A 153 -10.37 18.13 -6.81
N PHE A 154 -11.70 18.10 -6.74
CA PHE A 154 -12.55 17.74 -7.88
C PHE A 154 -12.54 18.82 -8.98
N GLU A 155 -12.43 20.12 -8.63
CA GLU A 155 -12.32 21.22 -9.61
C GLU A 155 -11.08 21.04 -10.50
N GLU A 156 -9.95 20.62 -9.93
CA GLU A 156 -8.75 20.38 -10.70
C GLU A 156 -8.88 19.13 -11.59
N PHE A 157 -9.53 18.06 -11.08
CA PHE A 157 -9.86 16.90 -11.89
C PHE A 157 -10.75 17.26 -13.07
N GLU A 158 -11.81 18.06 -12.90
CA GLU A 158 -12.67 18.52 -14.00
C GLU A 158 -11.90 19.33 -15.05
N GLY A 159 -10.92 20.14 -14.62
CA GLY A 159 -10.11 20.95 -15.49
C GLY A 159 -9.08 20.17 -16.31
N THR A 160 -8.52 19.10 -15.74
CA THR A 160 -7.41 18.34 -16.32
C THR A 160 -7.80 16.96 -16.84
N GLY A 161 -8.85 16.36 -16.31
CA GLY A 161 -9.23 14.96 -16.54
C GLY A 161 -8.28 13.93 -15.90
N LEU A 162 -7.36 14.34 -15.03
CA LEU A 162 -6.37 13.47 -14.40
C LEU A 162 -6.82 13.09 -12.99
N LEU A 163 -6.73 11.80 -12.62
CA LEU A 163 -7.05 11.33 -11.27
C LEU A 163 -6.03 11.75 -10.20
N VAL A 164 -4.87 12.19 -10.61
CA VAL A 164 -3.74 12.45 -9.70
C VAL A 164 -4.10 13.41 -8.56
N PRO A 165 -4.79 14.56 -8.77
CA PRO A 165 -5.20 15.45 -7.68
C PRO A 165 -6.08 14.75 -6.65
N LEU A 166 -7.04 13.94 -7.09
CA LEU A 166 -7.92 13.18 -6.21
C LEU A 166 -7.17 12.12 -5.40
N GLU A 167 -6.27 11.36 -6.05
CA GLU A 167 -5.45 10.35 -5.37
C GLU A 167 -4.52 10.97 -4.32
N ASN A 168 -3.94 12.14 -4.62
CA ASN A 168 -3.11 12.87 -3.67
C ASN A 168 -3.93 13.40 -2.50
N ALA A 169 -5.14 13.91 -2.75
CA ALA A 169 -6.04 14.34 -1.69
C ALA A 169 -6.34 13.19 -0.73
N VAL A 170 -6.65 11.99 -1.24
CA VAL A 170 -6.87 10.80 -0.42
C VAL A 170 -5.64 10.43 0.41
N ASP A 171 -4.46 10.36 -0.22
CA ASP A 171 -3.22 9.97 0.49
C ASP A 171 -2.87 11.00 1.57
N ARG A 172 -2.91 12.29 1.26
CA ARG A 172 -2.64 13.37 2.22
C ARG A 172 -3.61 13.35 3.39
N THR A 173 -4.91 13.27 3.11
CA THR A 173 -5.95 13.19 4.14
C THR A 173 -5.75 12.02 5.08
N PHE A 174 -5.39 10.84 4.55
CA PHE A 174 -5.08 9.69 5.38
C PHE A 174 -3.94 9.95 6.34
N TYR A 175 -2.79 10.48 5.87
CA TYR A 175 -1.63 10.73 6.74
C TYR A 175 -1.87 11.88 7.73
N GLU A 176 -2.56 12.93 7.33
CA GLU A 176 -2.98 14.00 8.22
C GLU A 176 -3.87 13.47 9.36
N ALA A 177 -4.88 12.66 9.02
CA ALA A 177 -5.75 12.02 10.01
C ALA A 177 -5.00 11.03 10.90
N LEU A 178 -4.01 10.32 10.35
CA LEU A 178 -3.17 9.38 11.08
C LEU A 178 -2.31 10.09 12.15
N LEU A 179 -1.80 11.27 11.85
CA LEU A 179 -0.99 12.10 12.75
C LEU A 179 -1.84 12.98 13.65
N ALA A 180 -3.11 13.22 13.35
CA ALA A 180 -3.97 14.14 14.09
C ALA A 180 -4.03 13.82 15.58
N GLY A 181 -3.76 14.82 16.41
CA GLY A 181 -3.76 14.70 17.88
C GLY A 181 -2.59 13.90 18.46
N LEU A 182 -1.63 13.46 17.64
CA LEU A 182 -0.36 12.96 18.12
C LEU A 182 0.56 14.16 18.44
N PRO A 183 1.47 14.05 19.44
CA PRO A 183 2.42 15.12 19.73
C PRO A 183 3.51 15.19 18.64
N ASP A 184 3.99 16.39 18.35
CA ASP A 184 5.12 16.58 17.41
C ASP A 184 6.39 15.88 17.87
N THR A 185 6.58 15.76 19.17
CA THR A 185 7.70 15.05 19.79
C THR A 185 7.20 14.12 20.89
N ALA A 186 7.81 12.95 21.00
CA ALA A 186 7.52 12.01 22.08
C ALA A 186 8.81 11.55 22.74
N GLU A 187 8.71 11.18 24.03
CA GLU A 187 9.85 10.59 24.74
C GLU A 187 10.32 9.33 24.04
N THR A 188 11.63 9.24 23.81
CA THR A 188 12.25 8.02 23.30
C THR A 188 11.95 6.86 24.24
N GLY A 189 11.41 5.77 23.68
CA GLY A 189 11.05 4.60 24.49
C GLY A 189 9.59 4.56 24.97
N SER A 190 8.80 5.61 24.73
CA SER A 190 7.36 5.59 24.98
C SER A 190 6.59 4.87 23.86
N ALA A 191 5.39 4.37 24.15
CA ALA A 191 4.56 3.68 23.15
C ALA A 191 4.24 4.59 21.95
N ILE A 192 3.94 5.85 22.22
CA ILE A 192 3.68 6.87 21.20
C ILE A 192 4.95 7.22 20.42
N GLY A 193 6.11 7.23 21.10
CA GLY A 193 7.41 7.47 20.46
C GLY A 193 7.73 6.40 19.40
N TYR A 194 7.50 5.14 19.70
CA TYR A 194 7.69 4.05 18.73
C TYR A 194 6.70 4.11 17.57
N TYR A 195 5.47 4.52 17.84
CA TYR A 195 4.47 4.71 16.82
C TYR A 195 4.86 5.84 15.85
N LEU A 196 5.23 7.00 16.39
CA LEU A 196 5.69 8.13 15.61
C LEU A 196 6.97 7.84 14.82
N GLU A 197 7.94 7.12 15.41
CA GLU A 197 9.17 6.72 14.72
C GLU A 197 8.85 5.91 13.45
N PHE A 198 7.91 4.97 13.56
CA PHE A 198 7.46 4.19 12.41
C PHE A 198 6.69 5.03 11.38
N LEU A 199 5.70 5.83 11.80
CA LEU A 199 4.88 6.63 10.90
C LEU A 199 5.71 7.64 10.09
N ARG A 200 6.67 8.29 10.72
CA ARG A 200 7.57 9.23 10.06
C ARG A 200 8.41 8.56 8.99
N ALA A 201 8.94 7.37 9.29
CA ALA A 201 9.66 6.60 8.30
C ALA A 201 8.76 6.21 7.11
N GLU A 202 7.52 5.78 7.36
CA GLU A 202 6.57 5.44 6.29
C GLU A 202 6.26 6.66 5.40
N ILE A 203 6.06 7.84 6.02
CA ILE A 203 5.85 9.10 5.29
C ILE A 203 7.10 9.47 4.47
N ASP A 204 8.29 9.36 5.05
CA ASP A 204 9.55 9.63 4.36
C ASP A 204 9.72 8.72 3.13
N PHE A 205 9.44 7.43 3.27
CA PHE A 205 9.52 6.48 2.16
C PHE A 205 8.45 6.77 1.08
N ARG A 206 7.27 7.25 1.48
CA ARG A 206 6.24 7.70 0.54
C ARG A 206 6.67 8.95 -0.21
N ASN A 207 7.15 9.96 0.49
CA ASN A 207 7.66 11.20 -0.11
C ASN A 207 8.84 10.93 -1.05
N LEU A 208 9.75 10.04 -0.68
CA LEU A 208 10.84 9.60 -1.53
C LEU A 208 10.35 8.99 -2.84
N ARG A 209 9.35 8.10 -2.78
CA ARG A 209 8.73 7.51 -3.98
C ARG A 209 8.11 8.59 -4.87
N ASN A 210 7.36 9.52 -4.28
CA ASN A 210 6.73 10.60 -5.01
C ASN A 210 7.77 11.51 -5.68
N ALA A 211 8.81 11.92 -4.95
CA ALA A 211 9.89 12.75 -5.47
C ALA A 211 10.58 12.11 -6.68
N LEU A 212 10.93 10.83 -6.60
CA LEU A 212 11.59 10.12 -7.71
C LEU A 212 10.68 9.91 -8.91
N ARG A 213 9.38 9.69 -8.70
CA ARG A 213 8.41 9.67 -9.80
C ARG A 213 8.38 11.01 -10.53
N LEU A 214 8.34 12.12 -9.81
CA LEU A 214 8.31 13.46 -10.39
C LEU A 214 9.58 13.74 -11.20
N VAL A 215 10.75 13.46 -10.63
CA VAL A 215 12.05 13.61 -11.33
C VAL A 215 12.06 12.86 -12.66
N ARG A 216 11.61 11.61 -12.67
CA ARG A 216 11.74 10.73 -13.84
C ARG A 216 10.63 10.90 -14.86
N THR A 217 9.45 11.30 -14.46
CA THR A 217 8.35 11.58 -15.41
C THR A 217 8.50 12.92 -16.09
N GLY A 218 9.29 13.86 -15.51
CA GLY A 218 9.44 15.22 -16.02
C GLY A 218 8.11 15.97 -16.07
N ALA A 219 7.12 15.55 -15.28
CA ALA A 219 5.80 16.17 -15.26
C ALA A 219 5.91 17.62 -14.74
N ASP A 220 5.27 18.55 -15.44
CA ASP A 220 5.18 19.96 -15.04
C ASP A 220 4.13 20.11 -13.93
N MET A 221 4.48 19.58 -12.73
CA MET A 221 3.61 19.53 -11.55
C MET A 221 4.37 20.07 -10.35
N ASP A 222 3.72 20.83 -9.47
CA ASP A 222 4.37 21.33 -8.25
C ASP A 222 4.66 20.14 -7.29
N PRO A 223 5.94 19.86 -6.99
CA PRO A 223 6.30 18.76 -6.08
C PRO A 223 5.66 18.87 -4.69
N ALA A 224 5.30 20.07 -4.25
CA ALA A 224 4.65 20.28 -2.95
C ALA A 224 3.22 19.71 -2.90
N GLU A 225 2.54 19.55 -4.02
CA GLU A 225 1.21 18.93 -4.07
C GLU A 225 1.27 17.44 -3.75
N TYR A 226 2.43 16.81 -3.98
CA TYR A 226 2.69 15.39 -3.72
C TYR A 226 3.40 15.15 -2.38
N TYR A 227 3.75 16.22 -1.68
CA TYR A 227 4.44 16.12 -0.41
C TYR A 227 3.43 15.87 0.71
N ILE A 228 3.75 14.90 1.56
CA ILE A 228 3.01 14.53 2.76
C ILE A 228 3.79 15.04 3.96
N GLU A 229 3.17 15.89 4.77
CA GLU A 229 3.77 16.41 5.99
C GLU A 229 3.93 15.33 7.07
N GLY A 230 4.92 15.50 7.94
CA GLY A 230 5.14 14.62 9.10
C GLY A 230 6.33 13.69 9.00
N GLY A 231 7.00 13.61 7.84
CA GLY A 231 8.30 12.94 7.68
C GLY A 231 9.46 13.71 8.31
N GLN A 232 10.66 13.18 8.18
CA GLN A 232 11.91 13.76 8.70
C GLN A 232 13.02 13.86 7.65
N LEU A 233 12.79 13.29 6.47
CA LEU A 233 13.79 13.23 5.40
C LEU A 233 13.81 14.51 4.57
N PHE A 234 12.64 15.11 4.33
CA PHE A 234 12.46 16.30 3.54
C PHE A 234 11.47 17.26 4.21
N ASP A 235 11.59 18.55 3.93
CA ASP A 235 10.48 19.48 3.99
C ASP A 235 9.97 19.83 2.58
N ALA A 236 8.84 20.52 2.50
CA ALA A 236 8.20 20.85 1.22
C ALA A 236 9.09 21.74 0.31
N ALA A 237 9.93 22.60 0.90
CA ALA A 237 10.84 23.45 0.14
C ALA A 237 12.05 22.66 -0.38
N GLU A 238 12.57 21.73 0.42
CA GLU A 238 13.64 20.83 0.03
C GLU A 238 13.21 19.90 -1.12
N VAL A 239 11.99 19.33 -1.05
CA VAL A 239 11.45 18.49 -2.13
C VAL A 239 11.40 19.25 -3.44
N ARG A 240 10.92 20.51 -3.47
CA ARG A 240 10.91 21.32 -4.70
C ARG A 240 12.31 21.49 -5.30
N GLN A 241 13.30 21.72 -4.46
CA GLN A 241 14.68 21.92 -4.91
C GLN A 241 15.31 20.60 -5.39
N LEU A 242 15.11 19.50 -4.66
CA LEU A 242 15.75 18.21 -4.93
C LEU A 242 15.14 17.53 -6.18
N VAL A 243 13.86 17.75 -6.47
CA VAL A 243 13.20 17.21 -7.68
C VAL A 243 13.76 17.82 -8.98
N GLU A 244 14.41 18.99 -8.93
CA GLU A 244 15.08 19.58 -10.09
C GLU A 244 16.39 18.85 -10.47
N ASN A 245 16.97 18.04 -9.56
CA ASN A 245 18.24 17.37 -9.78
C ASN A 245 18.29 15.98 -9.13
N GLU A 246 18.15 14.94 -9.95
CA GLU A 246 18.14 13.53 -9.50
C GLU A 246 19.42 13.17 -8.71
N GLU A 247 20.59 13.61 -9.11
CA GLU A 247 21.86 13.30 -8.44
C GLU A 247 21.87 13.89 -7.00
N GLN A 248 21.41 15.12 -6.84
CA GLN A 248 21.31 15.75 -5.51
C GLN A 248 20.29 15.05 -4.63
N LEU A 249 19.16 14.63 -5.20
CA LEU A 249 18.14 13.86 -4.48
C LEU A 249 18.73 12.52 -4.00
N LEU A 250 19.41 11.79 -4.86
CA LEU A 250 20.02 10.51 -4.52
C LEU A 250 21.12 10.65 -3.47
N ASP A 251 21.94 11.69 -3.53
CA ASP A 251 22.97 11.96 -2.52
C ASP A 251 22.34 12.32 -1.18
N HIS A 252 21.29 13.13 -1.17
CA HIS A 252 20.55 13.44 0.06
C HIS A 252 20.00 12.17 0.72
N ILE A 253 19.48 11.23 -0.07
CA ILE A 253 18.98 9.94 0.43
C ILE A 253 20.11 9.09 0.98
N ARG A 254 21.26 9.01 0.29
CA ARG A 254 22.45 8.24 0.73
C ARG A 254 22.98 8.73 2.07
N GLU A 255 22.95 10.04 2.31
CA GLU A 255 23.45 10.68 3.54
C GLU A 255 22.42 10.65 4.68
N SER A 256 21.17 10.29 4.40
CA SER A 256 20.09 10.26 5.39
C SER A 256 20.22 9.09 6.37
N GLN A 257 19.39 9.14 7.41
CA GLN A 257 19.25 8.03 8.36
C GLN A 257 18.78 6.71 7.74
N TYR A 258 18.25 6.74 6.52
CA TYR A 258 17.78 5.57 5.77
C TYR A 258 18.74 5.11 4.68
N GLY A 259 19.89 5.75 4.52
CA GLY A 259 20.83 5.47 3.44
C GLY A 259 21.31 4.02 3.39
N SER A 260 21.48 3.38 4.57
CA SER A 260 21.88 1.98 4.65
C SER A 260 20.77 1.03 4.18
N GLU A 261 19.53 1.29 4.53
CA GLU A 261 18.35 0.50 4.17
C GLU A 261 17.99 0.66 2.69
N LEU A 262 18.20 1.85 2.17
CA LEU A 262 17.89 2.20 0.79
C LEU A 262 19.05 1.92 -0.19
N SER A 263 20.23 1.50 0.29
CA SER A 263 21.40 1.29 -0.57
C SER A 263 21.11 0.35 -1.74
N SER A 264 20.44 -0.78 -1.50
CA SER A 264 20.07 -1.73 -2.55
C SER A 264 19.07 -1.15 -3.55
N ALA A 265 18.18 -0.24 -3.08
CA ALA A 265 17.23 0.44 -3.93
C ALA A 265 17.94 1.47 -4.83
N LEU A 266 18.87 2.23 -4.25
CA LEU A 266 19.66 3.22 -4.97
C LEU A 266 20.57 2.56 -6.02
N ASP A 267 21.21 1.43 -5.68
CA ASP A 267 22.01 0.64 -6.63
C ASP A 267 21.14 0.09 -7.79
N ALA A 268 19.89 -0.24 -7.52
CA ALA A 268 18.95 -0.68 -8.55
C ALA A 268 18.56 0.46 -9.51
N LEU A 269 18.49 1.71 -9.04
CA LEU A 269 18.24 2.88 -9.89
C LEU A 269 19.38 3.14 -10.89
N ASP A 270 20.62 2.93 -10.47
CA ASP A 270 21.80 3.11 -11.33
C ASP A 270 21.87 2.05 -12.45
N SER A 271 21.23 0.90 -12.24
CA SER A 271 21.29 -0.26 -13.14
C SER A 271 20.02 -0.50 -13.97
N ALA A 272 18.89 0.16 -13.66
CA ALA A 272 17.59 -0.15 -14.24
C ALA A 272 17.00 1.05 -14.98
N GLU A 273 16.59 0.81 -16.21
CA GLU A 273 15.71 1.71 -16.98
C GLU A 273 14.29 1.81 -16.35
N GLU A 274 13.98 1.03 -15.31
CA GLU A 274 12.63 0.89 -14.77
C GLU A 274 12.49 1.38 -13.33
N LEU A 275 11.70 2.41 -13.12
CA LEU A 275 11.26 2.94 -11.82
C LEU A 275 10.60 1.85 -10.92
N ILE A 276 9.97 0.84 -11.54
CA ILE A 276 9.28 -0.26 -10.86
C ILE A 276 10.20 -1.04 -9.91
N GLY A 277 11.43 -1.34 -10.32
CA GLY A 277 12.40 -2.05 -9.47
C GLY A 277 12.77 -1.28 -8.21
N PHE A 278 12.87 0.04 -8.33
CA PHE A 278 13.16 0.92 -7.21
C PHE A 278 11.97 1.01 -6.23
N GLU A 279 10.75 1.15 -6.73
CA GLU A 279 9.56 1.19 -5.87
C GLU A 279 9.43 -0.07 -5.03
N HIS A 280 9.75 -1.23 -5.61
CA HIS A 280 9.80 -2.49 -4.86
C HIS A 280 10.87 -2.50 -3.79
N ALA A 281 12.02 -1.94 -4.09
CA ALA A 281 13.11 -1.89 -3.15
C ALA A 281 12.78 -0.92 -1.99
N ILE A 282 12.05 0.18 -2.25
CA ILE A 282 11.51 1.05 -1.18
C ILE A 282 10.55 0.27 -0.27
N ASP A 283 9.60 -0.48 -0.82
CA ASP A 283 8.65 -1.26 -0.02
C ASP A 283 9.37 -2.34 0.80
N ALA A 284 10.40 -2.96 0.22
CA ALA A 284 11.26 -3.90 0.94
C ALA A 284 12.01 -3.23 2.09
N ALA A 285 12.59 -2.05 1.85
CA ALA A 285 13.33 -1.31 2.84
C ALA A 285 12.43 -0.84 4.00
N LEU A 286 11.18 -0.40 3.71
CA LEU A 286 10.22 -0.05 4.74
C LEU A 286 9.87 -1.25 5.63
N LEU A 287 9.66 -2.42 5.04
CA LEU A 287 9.41 -3.64 5.80
C LEU A 287 10.61 -4.03 6.66
N GLU A 288 11.82 -3.97 6.12
CA GLU A 288 13.06 -4.25 6.88
C GLU A 288 13.23 -3.26 8.04
N TYR A 289 12.91 -1.99 7.81
CA TYR A 289 12.90 -0.97 8.86
C TYR A 289 11.89 -1.30 9.97
N ALA A 290 10.65 -1.63 9.59
CA ALA A 290 9.59 -2.02 10.52
C ALA A 290 9.96 -3.29 11.32
N ASP A 291 10.55 -4.27 10.66
CA ASP A 291 11.04 -5.49 11.32
C ASP A 291 12.13 -5.16 12.34
N ARG A 292 13.10 -4.32 11.99
CA ARG A 292 14.15 -3.89 12.90
C ARG A 292 13.58 -3.16 14.14
N LEU A 293 12.60 -2.27 13.96
CA LEU A 293 11.87 -1.66 15.07
C LEU A 293 11.15 -2.69 15.94
N SER A 294 10.51 -3.68 15.32
CA SER A 294 9.81 -4.77 16.00
C SER A 294 10.76 -5.65 16.83
N TYR A 295 11.99 -5.89 16.36
CA TYR A 295 13.02 -6.60 17.13
C TYR A 295 13.59 -5.75 18.26
N ARG A 296 13.82 -4.48 18.01
CA ARG A 296 14.36 -3.53 18.99
C ARG A 296 13.37 -3.27 20.13
N TYR A 297 12.08 -3.24 19.81
CA TYR A 297 10.97 -2.94 20.73
C TYR A 297 9.92 -4.04 20.76
N PRO A 298 10.28 -5.22 21.29
CA PRO A 298 9.52 -6.45 21.07
C PRO A 298 8.13 -6.50 21.70
N VAL A 299 7.78 -5.59 22.61
CA VAL A 299 6.49 -5.54 23.31
C VAL A 299 5.76 -4.22 22.98
N SER A 300 5.97 -3.68 21.80
CA SER A 300 5.35 -2.43 21.36
C SER A 300 4.42 -2.63 20.16
N ILE A 301 3.76 -1.57 19.74
CA ILE A 301 2.94 -1.51 18.54
C ILE A 301 3.72 -1.85 17.26
N THR A 302 5.04 -1.61 17.25
CA THR A 302 5.87 -1.86 16.06
C THR A 302 5.81 -3.30 15.57
N ALA A 303 5.59 -4.27 16.48
CA ALA A 303 5.39 -5.67 16.11
C ALA A 303 4.09 -5.88 15.31
N VAL A 304 3.06 -5.07 15.60
CA VAL A 304 1.77 -5.11 14.88
C VAL A 304 1.93 -4.48 13.51
N LEU A 305 2.56 -3.32 13.44
CA LEU A 305 2.79 -2.57 12.19
C LEU A 305 3.68 -3.37 11.23
N SER A 306 4.77 -3.94 11.72
CA SER A 306 5.62 -4.86 10.94
C SER A 306 4.83 -6.06 10.40
N TYR A 307 3.92 -6.61 11.21
CA TYR A 307 3.09 -7.73 10.76
C TYR A 307 2.09 -7.30 9.67
N VAL A 308 1.46 -6.12 9.80
CA VAL A 308 0.54 -5.59 8.77
C VAL A 308 1.28 -5.46 7.44
N LEU A 309 2.44 -4.80 7.41
CA LEU A 309 3.25 -4.65 6.20
C LEU A 309 3.69 -6.00 5.61
N ALA A 310 4.07 -6.94 6.47
CA ALA A 310 4.47 -8.25 5.99
C ALA A 310 3.33 -9.06 5.39
N LYS A 311 2.12 -8.94 5.96
CA LYS A 311 0.93 -9.60 5.43
C LYS A 311 0.51 -9.00 4.10
N GLU A 312 0.53 -7.68 3.97
CA GLU A 312 0.32 -7.00 2.69
C GLU A 312 1.30 -7.51 1.63
N ARG A 313 2.60 -7.52 1.96
CA ARG A 313 3.63 -8.01 1.03
C ARG A 313 3.45 -9.47 0.63
N GLU A 314 3.07 -10.34 1.57
CA GLU A 314 2.76 -11.74 1.25
C GLU A 314 1.65 -11.83 0.21
N ILE A 315 0.57 -11.10 0.41
CA ILE A 315 -0.59 -11.09 -0.49
C ILE A 315 -0.20 -10.58 -1.87
N ASP A 316 0.53 -9.47 -1.93
CA ASP A 316 0.98 -8.91 -3.20
C ASP A 316 1.90 -9.85 -3.96
N ASN A 317 2.80 -10.55 -3.27
CA ASN A 317 3.67 -11.54 -3.89
C ASN A 317 2.87 -12.73 -4.46
N ILE A 318 1.94 -13.28 -3.68
CA ILE A 318 1.13 -14.42 -4.15
C ILE A 318 0.24 -14.00 -5.32
N ARG A 319 -0.40 -12.83 -5.25
CA ARG A 319 -1.22 -12.26 -6.33
C ARG A 319 -0.41 -12.06 -7.61
N ALA A 320 0.78 -11.46 -7.50
CA ALA A 320 1.67 -11.25 -8.63
C ALA A 320 2.11 -12.57 -9.29
N ILE A 321 2.40 -13.59 -8.48
CA ILE A 321 2.76 -14.93 -8.99
C ILE A 321 1.57 -15.59 -9.69
N ALA A 322 0.38 -15.54 -9.08
CA ALA A 322 -0.83 -16.15 -9.64
C ALA A 322 -1.22 -15.50 -10.99
N ARG A 323 -1.28 -14.16 -11.06
CA ARG A 323 -1.56 -13.41 -12.30
C ARG A 323 -0.47 -13.62 -13.36
N GLY A 324 0.80 -13.64 -12.96
CA GLY A 324 1.93 -13.91 -13.86
C GLY A 324 1.89 -15.30 -14.45
N THR A 325 1.48 -16.29 -13.66
CA THR A 325 1.30 -17.67 -14.10
C THR A 325 0.15 -17.80 -15.11
N GLU A 326 -0.99 -17.17 -14.85
CA GLU A 326 -2.14 -17.15 -15.76
C GLU A 326 -1.80 -16.49 -17.09
N SER A 327 -1.07 -15.38 -17.06
CA SER A 327 -0.63 -14.66 -18.26
C SER A 327 0.51 -15.35 -19.03
N GLY A 328 0.99 -16.52 -18.58
CA GLY A 328 2.11 -17.22 -19.20
C GLY A 328 3.48 -16.56 -19.00
N LEU A 329 3.58 -15.54 -18.13
CA LEU A 329 4.81 -14.81 -17.81
C LEU A 329 5.67 -15.50 -16.75
N SER A 330 5.26 -16.66 -16.25
CA SER A 330 5.81 -17.36 -15.06
C SER A 330 7.21 -17.96 -15.23
N ARG A 331 7.98 -17.57 -16.23
CA ARG A 331 9.39 -18.01 -16.41
C ARG A 331 10.41 -16.92 -16.11
N LEU A 332 10.00 -15.77 -15.64
CA LEU A 332 10.91 -14.69 -15.24
C LEU A 332 11.19 -14.76 -13.74
N ALA A 333 12.43 -14.50 -13.38
CA ALA A 333 13.06 -14.63 -12.08
C ALA A 333 12.17 -14.28 -10.87
N PRO A 334 12.43 -14.87 -9.67
CA PRO A 334 11.62 -14.63 -8.48
C PRO A 334 11.50 -13.13 -8.24
N LEU A 335 10.26 -12.66 -8.27
CA LEU A 335 9.91 -11.26 -8.07
C LEU A 335 10.24 -10.88 -6.62
N ARG A 336 11.46 -10.39 -6.39
CA ARG A 336 11.74 -9.61 -5.21
C ARG A 336 10.87 -8.37 -5.29
N GLY A 337 9.69 -8.46 -4.70
CA GLY A 337 8.75 -7.37 -4.51
C GLY A 337 8.27 -6.69 -5.82
N ARG A 338 7.07 -6.96 -6.31
CA ARG A 338 6.39 -6.09 -7.29
C ARG A 338 5.18 -5.44 -6.62
N PRO A 339 5.02 -4.09 -6.67
CA PRO A 339 3.80 -3.45 -6.27
C PRO A 339 2.68 -3.72 -7.27
N HIS A 340 1.47 -3.54 -6.78
CA HIS A 340 0.26 -3.54 -7.57
C HIS A 340 0.40 -2.78 -8.89
N ARG A 341 0.18 -3.46 -10.01
CA ARG A 341 -0.31 -2.79 -11.21
C ARG A 341 -1.81 -2.67 -11.09
N VAL A 342 -2.28 -1.50 -10.75
CA VAL A 342 -3.51 -1.01 -11.36
C VAL A 342 -3.19 -0.84 -12.85
N PRO A 343 -4.05 -1.28 -13.79
CA PRO A 343 -3.81 -1.01 -15.20
C PRO A 343 -3.71 0.50 -15.39
N VAL A 344 -2.51 0.98 -15.65
CA VAL A 344 -2.33 2.30 -16.24
C VAL A 344 -2.97 2.15 -17.61
N ALA A 345 -4.01 2.94 -17.88
CA ALA A 345 -4.57 3.04 -19.20
C ALA A 345 -3.41 3.22 -20.18
N SER A 346 -3.18 2.22 -21.01
CA SER A 346 -2.12 2.24 -22.01
C SER A 346 -2.35 3.44 -22.92
N ASP A 347 -1.34 4.29 -23.02
CA ASP A 347 -1.24 5.36 -24.00
C ASP A 347 -1.66 4.88 -25.38
N HIS A 348 -2.91 5.14 -25.74
CA HIS A 348 -3.33 5.27 -27.12
C HIS A 348 -3.41 6.75 -27.44
N VAL A 349 -2.25 7.38 -27.53
CA VAL A 349 -2.10 8.60 -28.32
C VAL A 349 -1.45 8.16 -29.62
N GLU A 350 -2.26 7.74 -30.59
CA GLU A 350 -1.88 7.85 -32.00
C GLU A 350 -1.90 9.34 -32.33
N ALA A 351 -0.73 9.89 -32.54
CA ALA A 351 -0.59 11.22 -33.15
C ALA A 351 -0.96 11.16 -34.63
N PRO A 352 -1.59 12.23 -35.19
CA PRO A 352 -1.98 12.34 -36.59
C PRO A 352 -0.82 12.41 -37.57
#